data_29f7daa3282a52bbe9798e22f9741628
#
_entry.id   29f7daa3282a52bbe9798e22f9741628
#
_cell.length_a   1.000
_cell.length_b   1.000
_cell.length_c   1.000
_cell.angle_alpha   90.00
_cell.angle_beta   90.00
_cell.angle_gamma   90.00
#
_symmetry.space_group_name_H-M   'P 1'
#
loop_
_entity.id
_entity.type
_entity.pdbx_description
1 polymer ?
#
loop_
_entity_poly.entity_id
_entity_poly.type
_entity_poly.pdbx_seq_one_letter_code
_entity_poly.pdbx_strand_id
1 'polypeptide(L)'
;MFHKIKNIIPKENLIIIAEFENGIIKQYDIKKILDKIEVFNKLKDKNIFNNVKVDIGGYGISWNEDIDLSAEEIWEDGVEI
;
A
#
# COMPACT_ATOMS: atom_id res chain seq x y z
N MET A 1 14.80 -11.05 -5.25
CA MET A 1 14.17 -11.55 -4.01
C MET A 1 12.92 -10.73 -3.74
N PHE A 2 11.85 -11.37 -3.33
CA PHE A 2 10.60 -10.68 -3.05
C PHE A 2 10.49 -10.33 -1.58
N HIS A 3 10.02 -9.12 -1.31
CA HIS A 3 9.72 -8.67 0.05
C HIS A 3 8.23 -8.87 0.29
N LYS A 4 7.88 -9.62 1.32
CA LYS A 4 6.48 -9.94 1.61
C LYS A 4 5.93 -9.05 2.72
N ILE A 5 4.72 -8.56 2.51
CA ILE A 5 4.02 -7.75 3.51
C ILE A 5 3.26 -8.67 4.45
N LYS A 6 3.39 -8.40 5.74
CA LYS A 6 2.69 -9.11 6.80
C LYS A 6 1.41 -8.39 7.20
N ASN A 7 1.48 -7.08 7.38
CA ASN A 7 0.35 -6.24 7.77
C ASN A 7 0.35 -4.94 6.99
N ILE A 8 -0.85 -4.39 6.77
CA ILE A 8 -1.02 -3.08 6.16
C ILE A 8 -2.01 -2.28 7.01
N ILE A 9 -1.67 -1.02 7.26
CA ILE A 9 -2.48 -0.13 8.09
C ILE A 9 -2.72 1.17 7.32
N PRO A 10 -3.98 1.50 6.98
CA PRO A 10 -4.28 2.78 6.37
C PRO A 10 -4.25 3.88 7.44
N LYS A 11 -3.65 5.00 7.10
CA LYS A 11 -3.59 6.17 7.97
C LYS A 11 -4.21 7.37 7.27
N GLU A 12 -4.36 8.47 7.98
CA GLU A 12 -4.89 9.70 7.40
C GLU A 12 -3.97 10.23 6.31
N ASN A 13 -4.50 11.07 5.45
CA ASN A 13 -3.75 11.73 4.39
C ASN A 13 -3.21 10.79 3.33
N LEU A 14 -3.93 9.69 3.07
CA LEU A 14 -3.53 8.72 2.05
C LEU A 14 -2.14 8.10 2.32
N ILE A 15 -1.83 7.93 3.59
CA ILE A 15 -0.60 7.27 4.02
C ILE A 15 -0.93 5.83 4.38
N ILE A 16 -0.10 4.89 3.98
CA ILE A 16 -0.20 3.51 4.44
C ILE A 16 1.10 3.12 5.15
N ILE A 17 0.94 2.25 6.15
CA ILE A 17 2.07 1.68 6.88
C ILE A 17 2.12 0.20 6.57
N ALA A 18 3.22 -0.27 6.02
CA ALA A 18 3.41 -1.68 5.69
C ALA A 18 4.44 -2.30 6.62
N GLU A 19 4.04 -3.36 7.30
CA GLU A 19 4.96 -4.19 8.05
C GLU A 19 5.33 -5.37 7.19
N PHE A 20 6.63 -5.55 6.92
CA PHE A 20 7.13 -6.66 6.12
C PHE A 20 7.47 -7.85 7.00
N GLU A 21 7.50 -9.04 6.41
CA GLU A 21 7.77 -10.27 7.14
C GLU A 21 9.17 -10.30 7.78
N ASN A 22 10.10 -9.54 7.20
CA ASN A 22 11.45 -9.42 7.77
C ASN A 22 11.53 -8.45 8.95
N GLY A 23 10.40 -7.88 9.37
CA GLY A 23 10.35 -6.96 10.51
C GLY A 23 10.52 -5.49 10.15
N ILE A 24 10.86 -5.17 8.92
CA ILE A 24 11.00 -3.78 8.47
C ILE A 24 9.61 -3.18 8.29
N ILE A 25 9.46 -1.94 8.75
CA ILE A 25 8.20 -1.19 8.62
C ILE A 25 8.46 0.00 7.74
N LYS A 26 7.62 0.19 6.72
CA LYS A 26 7.75 1.31 5.80
C LYS A 26 6.46 2.10 5.70
N GLN A 27 6.62 3.39 5.53
CA GLN A 27 5.53 4.32 5.29
C GLN A 27 5.52 4.68 3.80
N TYR A 28 4.36 4.61 3.18
CA TYR A 28 4.21 4.95 1.76
C TYR A 28 3.10 5.96 1.58
N ASP A 29 3.39 7.01 0.82
CA ASP A 29 2.45 8.09 0.54
C ASP A 29 1.78 7.84 -0.81
N ILE A 30 0.51 7.47 -0.79
CA ILE A 30 -0.26 7.18 -2.01
C ILE A 30 -0.38 8.43 -2.90
N LYS A 31 -0.27 9.63 -2.33
CA LYS A 31 -0.38 10.86 -3.12
C LYS A 31 0.67 10.95 -4.22
N LYS A 32 1.79 10.25 -4.07
CA LYS A 32 2.85 10.23 -5.09
C LYS A 32 2.38 9.63 -6.42
N ILE A 33 1.41 8.73 -6.38
CA ILE A 33 1.00 7.99 -7.57
C ILE A 33 -0.41 8.35 -8.05
N LEU A 34 -1.09 9.26 -7.38
CA LEU A 34 -2.46 9.65 -7.78
C LEU A 34 -2.50 10.21 -9.20
N ASP A 35 -1.50 11.00 -9.57
CA ASP A 35 -1.44 11.63 -10.89
C ASP A 35 -0.92 10.69 -11.98
N LYS A 36 -0.26 9.61 -11.58
CA LYS A 36 0.36 8.68 -12.53
C LYS A 36 -0.59 7.57 -12.96
N ILE A 37 -1.47 7.16 -12.07
CA ILE A 37 -2.39 6.05 -12.31
C ILE A 37 -3.78 6.52 -11.91
N GLU A 38 -4.62 6.77 -12.91
CA GLU A 38 -5.91 7.43 -12.71
C GLU A 38 -6.81 6.72 -11.72
N VAL A 39 -6.81 5.38 -11.73
CA VAL A 39 -7.70 4.59 -10.86
C VAL A 39 -7.43 4.86 -9.37
N PHE A 40 -6.21 5.26 -9.01
CA PHE A 40 -5.87 5.55 -7.62
C PHE A 40 -6.59 6.78 -7.06
N ASN A 41 -7.14 7.62 -7.92
CA ASN A 41 -7.93 8.76 -7.44
C ASN A 41 -9.16 8.34 -6.64
N LYS A 42 -9.65 7.11 -6.85
CA LYS A 42 -10.76 6.57 -6.05
C LYS A 42 -10.39 6.41 -4.58
N LEU A 43 -9.12 6.34 -4.25
CA LEU A 43 -8.64 6.20 -2.88
C LEU A 43 -8.83 7.48 -2.05
N LYS A 44 -9.20 8.59 -2.68
CA LYS A 44 -9.60 9.80 -1.96
C LYS A 44 -10.88 9.58 -1.16
N ASP A 45 -11.69 8.58 -1.54
CA ASP A 45 -12.83 8.14 -0.74
C ASP A 45 -12.31 7.30 0.43
N LYS A 46 -12.54 7.77 1.65
CA LYS A 46 -12.05 7.10 2.86
C LYS A 46 -12.58 5.68 3.03
N ASN A 47 -13.81 5.44 2.60
CA ASN A 47 -14.40 4.11 2.70
C ASN A 47 -13.65 3.10 1.82
N ILE A 48 -13.22 3.54 0.66
CA ILE A 48 -12.42 2.70 -0.23
C ILE A 48 -11.02 2.53 0.34
N PHE A 49 -10.39 3.64 0.72
CA PHE A 49 -9.01 3.62 1.21
C PHE A 49 -8.85 2.72 2.44
N ASN A 50 -9.81 2.76 3.36
CA ASN A 50 -9.72 1.98 4.59
C ASN A 50 -9.97 0.48 4.39
N ASN A 51 -10.39 0.07 3.20
CA ASN A 51 -10.63 -1.34 2.88
C ASN A 51 -9.38 -2.10 2.43
N VAL A 52 -8.23 -1.49 2.50
CA VAL A 52 -6.99 -2.12 2.03
C VAL A 52 -6.71 -3.43 2.75
N LYS A 53 -6.22 -4.42 1.99
CA LYS A 53 -5.89 -5.75 2.51
C LYS A 53 -4.58 -6.23 1.91
N VAL A 54 -3.86 -7.05 2.66
CA VAL A 54 -2.67 -7.73 2.14
C VAL A 54 -3.13 -8.88 1.26
N ASP A 55 -2.55 -8.98 0.07
CA ASP A 55 -2.86 -10.07 -0.86
C ASP A 55 -2.31 -11.39 -0.35
N ILE A 56 -2.91 -12.49 -0.81
CA ILE A 56 -2.46 -13.83 -0.46
C ILE A 56 -0.97 -13.96 -0.81
N GLY A 57 -0.19 -14.43 0.16
CA GLY A 57 1.26 -14.56 -0.01
C GLY A 57 2.06 -13.33 0.36
N GLY A 58 1.40 -12.17 0.53
CA GLY A 58 2.10 -10.95 0.93
C GLY A 58 2.78 -10.19 -0.20
N TYR A 59 2.51 -10.53 -1.46
CA TYR A 59 3.21 -9.94 -2.60
C TYR A 59 2.67 -8.57 -3.02
N GLY A 60 1.60 -8.13 -2.41
CA GLY A 60 1.02 -6.84 -2.70
C GLY A 60 -0.12 -6.52 -1.74
N ILE A 61 -0.77 -5.41 -2.00
CA ILE A 61 -1.97 -4.98 -1.28
C ILE A 61 -3.05 -4.62 -2.28
N SER A 62 -4.30 -4.74 -1.87
CA SER A 62 -5.44 -4.40 -2.73
C SER A 62 -6.51 -3.70 -1.93
N TRP A 63 -7.18 -2.75 -2.57
CA TRP A 63 -8.35 -2.06 -2.02
C TRP A 63 -9.63 -2.67 -2.58
N ASN A 64 -9.58 -3.06 -3.85
CA ASN A 64 -10.66 -3.78 -4.54
C ASN A 64 -10.07 -4.46 -5.78
N GLU A 65 -10.93 -4.98 -6.65
CA GLU A 65 -10.47 -5.70 -7.85
C GLU A 65 -9.68 -4.85 -8.84
N ASP A 66 -9.90 -3.54 -8.81
CA ASP A 66 -9.31 -2.62 -9.79
C ASP A 66 -8.11 -1.86 -9.25
N ILE A 67 -7.91 -1.84 -7.94
CA ILE A 67 -6.88 -1.00 -7.31
C ILE A 67 -5.98 -1.86 -6.43
N ASP A 68 -4.76 -2.06 -6.88
CA ASP A 68 -3.75 -2.81 -6.14
C ASP A 68 -2.39 -2.16 -6.27
N LEU A 69 -1.45 -2.58 -5.44
CA LEU A 69 -0.09 -2.07 -5.44
C LEU A 69 0.85 -3.19 -5.00
N SER A 70 1.98 -3.33 -5.69
CA SER A 70 2.91 -4.40 -5.38
C SER A 70 3.69 -4.10 -4.09
N ALA A 71 4.07 -5.16 -3.39
CA ALA A 71 4.92 -5.03 -2.20
C ALA A 71 6.28 -4.42 -2.56
N GLU A 72 6.81 -4.73 -3.73
CA GLU A 72 8.11 -4.19 -4.15
C GLU A 72 8.06 -2.68 -4.36
N GLU A 73 6.95 -2.16 -4.88
CA GLU A 73 6.79 -0.71 -5.01
C GLU A 73 6.88 -0.04 -3.64
N ILE A 74 6.19 -0.60 -2.65
CA ILE A 74 6.21 -0.06 -1.30
C ILE A 74 7.59 -0.20 -0.67
N TRP A 75 8.26 -1.33 -0.93
CA TRP A 75 9.61 -1.56 -0.41
C TRP A 75 10.60 -0.53 -0.95
N GLU A 76 10.56 -0.28 -2.26
CA GLU A 76 11.54 0.59 -2.91
C GLU A 76 11.27 2.07 -2.67
N ASP A 77 10.02 2.49 -2.75
CA ASP A 77 9.65 3.91 -2.68
C ASP A 77 9.12 4.33 -1.32
N GLY A 78 8.85 3.40 -0.44
CA GLY A 78 8.46 3.71 0.93
C GLY A 78 9.65 4.17 1.76
N VAL A 79 9.33 4.82 2.88
CA VAL A 79 10.33 5.32 3.83
C VAL A 79 10.30 4.44 5.07
N GLU A 80 11.45 3.90 5.43
CA GLU A 80 11.56 3.08 6.63
C GLU A 80 11.35 3.94 7.89
N ILE A 81 10.56 3.43 8.81
CA ILE A 81 10.27 4.13 10.07
C ILE A 81 10.56 3.24 11.28
#